data_32e8d7c2121d2f09dedb4edb79a42a5f
#
_entry.id   32e8d7c2121d2f09dedb4edb79a42a5f
#
_cell.length_a   1.000
_cell.length_b   1.000
_cell.length_c   1.000
_cell.angle_alpha   90.00
_cell.angle_beta   90.00
_cell.angle_gamma   90.00
#
_symmetry.space_group_name_H-M   'P 1'
#
loop_
_entity.id
_entity.type
_entity.pdbx_description
1 polymer ?
#
loop_
_entity_poly.entity_id
_entity_poly.type
_entity_poly.pdbx_seq_one_letter_code
_entity_poly.pdbx_strand_id
1 'polypeptide(L)'
;MRTRATITLVATLLATLAACDSSSDDNADTPSSSPTTAAETPTTTPTPADGVDLERVAETYADLYFGGDGQGAYAFLSKRCRAKADPAVYAATVDKAAKGYGPDHPATDVHATVSGDMGRVSYKVKGLPKFDQEGQPWTLEGGDWKYDAC
;
A
#
# COMPACT_ATOMS: atom_id res chain seq x y z
N MET A 1 -3.07 -1.74 46.55
CA MET A 1 -3.25 -3.18 46.39
C MET A 1 -2.84 -3.57 44.99
N ARG A 2 -1.80 -4.39 44.87
CA ARG A 2 -1.20 -4.79 43.59
C ARG A 2 -1.73 -6.17 43.23
N THR A 3 -2.43 -6.32 42.13
CA THR A 3 -2.83 -7.64 41.58
C THR A 3 -2.02 -7.92 40.33
N ARG A 4 -1.09 -8.86 40.42
CA ARG A 4 -0.31 -9.39 39.30
C ARG A 4 -1.13 -10.58 38.72
N ALA A 5 -1.48 -10.49 37.45
CA ALA A 5 -2.00 -11.63 36.70
C ALA A 5 -0.88 -12.20 35.81
N THR A 6 -0.48 -13.41 36.14
CA THR A 6 0.41 -14.26 35.37
C THR A 6 -0.38 -14.98 34.29
N ILE A 7 -0.01 -14.81 33.03
CA ILE A 7 -0.57 -15.58 31.90
C ILE A 7 0.49 -16.58 31.44
N THR A 8 0.12 -17.85 31.56
CA THR A 8 0.90 -19.03 31.21
C THR A 8 0.91 -19.26 29.71
N LEU A 9 2.09 -19.44 29.13
CA LEU A 9 2.34 -19.83 27.76
C LEU A 9 2.03 -21.33 27.59
N VAL A 10 1.22 -21.69 26.60
CA VAL A 10 1.12 -23.07 26.10
C VAL A 10 1.56 -23.07 24.64
N ALA A 11 2.72 -23.69 24.41
CA ALA A 11 3.26 -23.97 23.08
C ALA A 11 2.78 -25.37 22.64
N THR A 12 2.17 -25.46 21.47
CA THR A 12 1.94 -26.74 20.78
C THR A 12 2.52 -26.70 19.38
N LEU A 13 3.63 -27.43 19.22
CA LEU A 13 4.22 -27.80 17.92
C LEU A 13 3.42 -28.97 17.32
N LEU A 14 3.07 -28.85 16.05
CA LEU A 14 2.73 -30.01 15.21
C LEU A 14 3.39 -29.84 13.85
N ALA A 15 4.43 -30.63 13.63
CA ALA A 15 5.10 -30.85 12.35
C ALA A 15 4.44 -32.05 11.65
N THR A 16 4.05 -31.88 10.38
CA THR A 16 3.76 -33.00 9.48
C THR A 16 4.49 -32.82 8.17
N LEU A 17 5.48 -33.70 7.97
CA LEU A 17 6.17 -33.94 6.70
C LEU A 17 5.27 -34.87 5.86
N ALA A 18 5.03 -34.51 4.60
CA ALA A 18 4.55 -35.44 3.58
C ALA A 18 5.59 -35.50 2.46
N ALA A 19 6.21 -36.65 2.32
CA ALA A 19 7.09 -37.02 1.24
C ALA A 19 6.23 -37.42 0.02
N CYS A 20 6.58 -36.96 -1.19
CA CYS A 20 6.09 -37.52 -2.44
C CYS A 20 7.21 -38.33 -3.11
N ASP A 21 6.86 -39.58 -3.31
CA ASP A 21 7.63 -40.65 -3.94
C ASP A 21 7.66 -40.49 -5.46
N SER A 22 8.81 -40.78 -6.02
CA SER A 22 9.05 -40.84 -7.47
C SER A 22 8.79 -42.28 -7.96
N SER A 23 8.00 -42.43 -8.98
CA SER A 23 8.00 -43.63 -9.79
C SER A 23 8.10 -43.28 -11.26
N SER A 24 9.21 -43.69 -11.86
CA SER A 24 9.47 -43.70 -13.28
C SER A 24 8.68 -44.83 -13.93
N ASP A 25 8.10 -44.62 -15.10
CA ASP A 25 7.91 -45.60 -16.12
C ASP A 25 7.95 -44.97 -17.52
N ASP A 26 8.86 -45.49 -18.33
CA ASP A 26 9.07 -45.19 -19.75
C ASP A 26 7.86 -45.61 -20.58
N ASN A 27 7.39 -44.76 -21.50
CA ASN A 27 7.07 -45.26 -22.83
C ASN A 27 7.13 -44.12 -23.88
N ALA A 28 7.84 -44.38 -24.94
CA ALA A 28 8.02 -43.52 -26.09
C ALA A 28 6.78 -43.52 -26.98
N ASP A 29 6.38 -42.32 -27.43
CA ASP A 29 5.95 -42.07 -28.81
C ASP A 29 5.89 -40.54 -29.08
N THR A 30 6.65 -40.13 -30.09
CA THR A 30 6.73 -38.80 -30.67
C THR A 30 5.76 -38.79 -31.90
N PRO A 31 5.33 -37.66 -32.52
CA PRO A 31 5.36 -36.24 -32.16
C PRO A 31 3.99 -35.52 -32.39
N SER A 32 3.76 -34.42 -31.75
CA SER A 32 3.08 -33.30 -32.39
C SER A 32 3.41 -31.99 -31.69
N SER A 33 4.30 -31.26 -32.30
CA SER A 33 4.68 -29.92 -31.91
C SER A 33 3.52 -28.97 -32.24
N SER A 34 2.78 -28.53 -31.23
CA SER A 34 2.04 -27.28 -31.29
C SER A 34 2.72 -26.29 -30.37
N PRO A 35 3.21 -25.15 -30.87
CA PRO A 35 3.70 -24.11 -29.99
C PRO A 35 2.48 -23.51 -29.26
N THR A 36 2.34 -23.87 -27.97
CA THR A 36 1.50 -23.07 -27.08
C THR A 36 2.17 -21.71 -26.97
N THR A 37 1.64 -20.74 -27.70
CA THR A 37 1.94 -19.35 -27.50
C THR A 37 1.52 -19.03 -26.07
N ALA A 38 2.47 -18.97 -25.16
CA ALA A 38 2.27 -18.35 -23.87
C ALA A 38 1.82 -16.91 -24.17
N ALA A 39 0.59 -16.59 -23.82
CA ALA A 39 0.12 -15.22 -23.84
C ALA A 39 1.02 -14.46 -22.84
N GLU A 40 1.98 -13.73 -23.37
CA GLU A 40 2.71 -12.72 -22.60
C GLU A 40 1.67 -11.70 -22.14
N THR A 41 1.35 -11.72 -20.86
CA THR A 41 0.64 -10.63 -20.21
C THR A 41 1.49 -9.39 -20.46
N PRO A 42 0.94 -8.32 -21.09
CA PRO A 42 1.71 -7.12 -21.35
C PRO A 42 2.14 -6.54 -20.00
N THR A 43 3.42 -6.70 -19.67
CA THR A 43 4.06 -5.95 -18.61
C THR A 43 4.12 -4.52 -19.10
N THR A 44 3.12 -3.71 -18.75
CA THR A 44 3.14 -2.27 -18.99
C THR A 44 4.33 -1.71 -18.17
N THR A 45 5.39 -1.35 -18.87
CA THR A 45 6.47 -0.57 -18.27
C THR A 45 5.86 0.75 -17.82
N PRO A 46 5.97 1.14 -16.53
CA PRO A 46 5.43 2.40 -16.05
C PRO A 46 6.02 3.56 -16.83
N THR A 47 5.15 4.45 -17.28
CA THR A 47 5.54 5.66 -17.99
C THR A 47 6.06 6.68 -16.96
N PRO A 48 7.08 7.49 -17.26
CA PRO A 48 7.52 8.56 -16.35
C PRO A 48 6.39 9.52 -15.92
N ALA A 49 5.37 9.71 -16.76
CA ALA A 49 4.17 10.49 -16.44
C ALA A 49 3.40 9.94 -15.22
N ASP A 50 3.35 8.61 -15.07
CA ASP A 50 2.62 7.98 -13.96
C ASP A 50 3.26 8.30 -12.59
N GLY A 51 4.58 8.42 -12.54
CA GLY A 51 5.32 8.83 -11.34
C GLY A 51 5.06 10.28 -10.97
N VAL A 52 5.13 11.20 -11.94
CA VAL A 52 4.86 12.64 -11.74
C VAL A 52 3.41 12.87 -11.30
N ASP A 53 2.46 12.14 -11.87
CA ASP A 53 1.06 12.22 -11.44
C ASP A 53 0.88 11.74 -10.00
N LEU A 54 1.54 10.67 -9.61
CA LEU A 54 1.50 10.16 -8.24
C LEU A 54 2.14 11.13 -7.23
N GLU A 55 3.25 11.77 -7.58
CA GLU A 55 3.89 12.80 -6.75
C GLU A 55 2.91 13.94 -6.43
N ARG A 56 2.27 14.49 -7.46
CA ARG A 56 1.27 15.57 -7.32
C ARG A 56 0.04 15.14 -6.50
N VAL A 57 -0.40 13.90 -6.65
CA VAL A 57 -1.52 13.34 -5.87
C VAL A 57 -1.14 13.20 -4.40
N ALA A 58 0.09 12.79 -4.10
CA ALA A 58 0.58 12.68 -2.73
C ALA A 58 0.75 14.06 -2.05
N GLU A 59 1.21 15.07 -2.78
CA GLU A 59 1.23 16.46 -2.31
C GLU A 59 -0.18 16.94 -1.96
N THR A 60 -1.14 16.74 -2.87
CA THR A 60 -2.54 17.13 -2.65
C THR A 60 -3.14 16.44 -1.41
N TYR A 61 -2.84 15.16 -1.21
CA TYR A 61 -3.28 14.44 -0.03
C TYR A 61 -2.69 15.02 1.26
N ALA A 62 -1.41 15.36 1.27
CA ALA A 62 -0.76 15.98 2.42
C ALA A 62 -1.37 17.36 2.75
N ASP A 63 -1.64 18.17 1.73
CA ASP A 63 -2.28 19.48 1.89
C ASP A 63 -3.69 19.35 2.49
N LEU A 64 -4.50 18.41 2.02
CA LEU A 64 -5.83 18.15 2.57
C LEU A 64 -5.74 17.66 4.03
N TYR A 65 -4.77 16.80 4.33
CA TYR A 65 -4.58 16.26 5.68
C TYR A 65 -4.20 17.35 6.69
N PHE A 66 -3.21 18.18 6.40
CA PHE A 66 -2.79 19.26 7.29
C PHE A 66 -3.71 20.49 7.21
N GLY A 67 -4.41 20.68 6.09
CA GLY A 67 -5.44 21.71 5.92
C GLY A 67 -6.75 21.43 6.66
N GLY A 68 -6.94 20.21 7.16
CA GLY A 68 -8.13 19.83 7.93
C GLY A 68 -9.32 19.40 7.08
N ASP A 69 -9.14 19.19 5.77
CA ASP A 69 -10.18 18.62 4.92
C ASP A 69 -10.22 17.09 5.05
N GLY A 70 -10.81 16.62 6.13
CA GLY A 70 -10.93 15.20 6.42
C GLY A 70 -11.79 14.43 5.42
N GLN A 71 -12.77 15.07 4.78
CA GLN A 71 -13.58 14.45 3.75
C GLN A 71 -12.80 14.31 2.45
N GLY A 72 -12.10 15.35 2.04
CA GLY A 72 -11.20 15.33 0.90
C GLY A 72 -10.10 14.29 1.06
N ALA A 73 -9.39 14.30 2.19
CA ALA A 73 -8.34 13.32 2.48
C ALA A 73 -8.88 11.87 2.50
N TYR A 74 -10.09 11.62 3.04
CA TYR A 74 -10.73 10.30 3.02
C TYR A 74 -11.02 9.80 1.60
N ALA A 75 -11.35 10.68 0.66
CA ALA A 75 -11.60 10.30 -0.73
C ALA A 75 -10.35 9.77 -1.46
N PHE A 76 -9.15 10.12 -0.96
CA PHE A 76 -7.89 9.58 -1.47
C PHE A 76 -7.59 8.17 -0.98
N LEU A 77 -8.26 7.66 0.06
CA LEU A 77 -8.02 6.31 0.54
C LEU A 77 -8.43 5.26 -0.50
N SER A 78 -7.65 4.17 -0.59
CA SER A 78 -8.01 2.99 -1.37
C SER A 78 -9.30 2.34 -0.86
N LYS A 79 -9.95 1.52 -1.68
CA LYS A 79 -11.11 0.73 -1.26
C LYS A 79 -10.78 -0.13 -0.04
N ARG A 80 -9.56 -0.71 -0.01
CA ARG A 80 -9.07 -1.51 1.12
C ARG A 80 -8.98 -0.69 2.40
N CYS A 81 -8.44 0.52 2.33
CA CYS A 81 -8.30 1.41 3.48
C CYS A 81 -9.66 1.95 3.94
N ARG A 82 -10.53 2.35 3.02
CA ARG A 82 -11.90 2.78 3.37
C ARG A 82 -12.73 1.68 4.05
N ALA A 83 -12.52 0.43 3.68
CA ALA A 83 -13.19 -0.69 4.35
C ALA A 83 -12.78 -0.88 5.83
N LYS A 84 -11.63 -0.32 6.23
CA LYS A 84 -11.09 -0.40 7.59
C LYS A 84 -11.29 0.88 8.41
N ALA A 85 -11.57 1.99 7.77
CA ALA A 85 -11.64 3.31 8.39
C ALA A 85 -13.08 3.83 8.38
N ASP A 86 -13.62 4.15 9.55
CA ASP A 86 -14.86 4.91 9.65
C ASP A 86 -14.62 6.35 9.17
N PRO A 87 -15.42 6.88 8.22
CA PRO A 87 -15.20 8.19 7.64
C PRO A 87 -15.28 9.34 8.67
N ALA A 88 -16.16 9.26 9.67
CA ALA A 88 -16.27 10.29 10.69
C ALA A 88 -15.07 10.29 11.65
N VAL A 89 -14.59 9.10 12.02
CA VAL A 89 -13.37 8.94 12.85
C VAL A 89 -12.15 9.42 12.09
N TYR A 90 -12.04 9.11 10.80
CA TYR A 90 -10.95 9.59 9.95
C TYR A 90 -10.95 11.12 9.83
N ALA A 91 -12.10 11.71 9.53
CA ALA A 91 -12.25 13.16 9.43
C ALA A 91 -11.91 13.87 10.76
N ALA A 92 -12.34 13.32 11.90
CA ALA A 92 -11.98 13.85 13.21
C ALA A 92 -10.47 13.77 13.51
N THR A 93 -9.79 12.73 12.97
CA THR A 93 -8.33 12.59 13.09
C THR A 93 -7.60 13.66 12.29
N VAL A 94 -8.04 13.91 11.06
CA VAL A 94 -7.52 14.98 10.20
C VAL A 94 -7.75 16.36 10.82
N ASP A 95 -8.96 16.65 11.31
CA ASP A 95 -9.28 17.90 12.00
C ASP A 95 -8.39 18.12 13.25
N LYS A 96 -8.16 17.07 14.02
CA LYS A 96 -7.24 17.11 15.16
C LYS A 96 -5.79 17.41 14.73
N ALA A 97 -5.32 16.83 13.63
CA ALA A 97 -4.00 17.09 13.10
C ALA A 97 -3.87 18.55 12.66
N ALA A 98 -4.81 19.05 11.87
CA ALA A 98 -4.85 20.45 11.44
C ALA A 98 -4.88 21.45 12.61
N LYS A 99 -5.67 21.19 13.65
CA LYS A 99 -5.71 22.01 14.87
C LYS A 99 -4.42 21.95 15.68
N GLY A 100 -3.75 20.81 15.66
CA GLY A 100 -2.52 20.61 16.45
C GLY A 100 -1.27 21.14 15.78
N TYR A 101 -1.20 21.10 14.45
CA TYR A 101 0.00 21.46 13.68
C TYR A 101 -0.18 22.71 12.82
N GLY A 102 -1.38 22.99 12.34
CA GLY A 102 -1.70 24.07 11.41
C GLY A 102 -1.58 23.66 9.94
N PRO A 103 -1.92 24.55 8.99
CA PRO A 103 -2.01 24.24 7.57
C PRO A 103 -0.69 24.38 6.79
N ASP A 104 0.34 25.03 7.35
CA ASP A 104 1.56 25.41 6.62
C ASP A 104 2.63 24.33 6.58
N HIS A 105 2.21 23.09 6.30
CA HIS A 105 3.06 21.91 6.28
C HIS A 105 2.97 21.14 4.95
N PRO A 106 3.35 21.77 3.82
CA PRO A 106 3.33 21.09 2.53
C PRO A 106 4.33 19.92 2.50
N ALA A 107 4.02 18.92 1.69
CA ALA A 107 4.98 17.91 1.31
C ALA A 107 6.07 18.55 0.42
N THR A 108 7.31 18.15 0.64
CA THR A 108 8.50 18.60 -0.12
C THR A 108 9.37 17.38 -0.42
N ASP A 109 10.28 17.51 -1.40
CA ASP A 109 11.16 16.41 -1.81
C ASP A 109 10.36 15.14 -2.14
N VAL A 110 9.27 15.30 -2.87
CA VAL A 110 8.37 14.21 -3.20
C VAL A 110 8.95 13.39 -4.34
N HIS A 111 9.08 12.08 -4.12
CA HIS A 111 9.58 11.13 -5.09
C HIS A 111 8.68 9.90 -5.14
N ALA A 112 8.23 9.55 -6.34
CA ALA A 112 7.42 8.36 -6.57
C ALA A 112 8.16 7.33 -7.43
N THR A 113 7.94 6.05 -7.10
CA THR A 113 8.26 4.92 -7.98
C THR A 113 6.99 4.15 -8.26
N VAL A 114 6.77 3.79 -9.54
CA VAL A 114 5.57 3.11 -10.00
C VAL A 114 5.94 1.76 -10.62
N SER A 115 5.15 0.74 -10.33
CA SER A 115 5.27 -0.60 -10.93
C SER A 115 3.86 -1.17 -11.14
N GLY A 116 3.37 -1.12 -12.38
CA GLY A 116 1.98 -1.45 -12.70
C GLY A 116 1.02 -0.56 -11.91
N ASP A 117 0.06 -1.18 -11.25
CA ASP A 117 -0.95 -0.47 -10.44
C ASP A 117 -0.47 -0.13 -9.01
N MET A 118 0.81 -0.31 -8.72
CA MET A 118 1.39 -0.03 -7.39
C MET A 118 2.37 1.14 -7.45
N GLY A 119 2.25 2.04 -6.46
CA GLY A 119 3.16 3.16 -6.26
C GLY A 119 3.80 3.15 -4.88
N ARG A 120 4.98 3.75 -4.80
CA ARG A 120 5.68 4.04 -3.56
C ARG A 120 6.07 5.50 -3.56
N VAL A 121 5.70 6.24 -2.53
CA VAL A 121 6.02 7.67 -2.43
C VAL A 121 6.83 7.94 -1.17
N SER A 122 7.90 8.70 -1.33
CA SER A 122 8.69 9.25 -0.23
C SER A 122 8.59 10.76 -0.27
N TYR A 123 8.41 11.41 0.86
CA TYR A 123 8.38 12.87 0.96
C TYR A 123 8.74 13.35 2.37
N LYS A 124 9.10 14.60 2.47
CA LYS A 124 9.27 15.31 3.72
C LYS A 124 8.07 16.20 4.01
N VAL A 125 7.74 16.37 5.29
CA VAL A 125 6.70 17.31 5.71
C VAL A 125 7.38 18.55 6.32
N LYS A 126 7.24 19.69 5.66
CA LYS A 126 7.92 20.93 6.07
C LYS A 126 7.65 21.28 7.54
N GLY A 127 8.71 21.34 8.32
CA GLY A 127 8.63 21.68 9.75
C GLY A 127 8.13 20.54 10.67
N LEU A 128 7.76 19.39 10.13
CA LEU A 128 7.23 18.25 10.88
C LEU A 128 7.91 16.93 10.49
N PRO A 129 9.22 16.74 10.77
CA PRO A 129 9.97 15.57 10.30
C PRO A 129 9.43 14.23 10.82
N LYS A 130 8.64 14.23 11.89
CA LYS A 130 7.96 13.03 12.39
C LYS A 130 6.86 12.49 11.47
N PHE A 131 6.44 13.27 10.47
CA PHE A 131 5.47 12.89 9.44
C PHE A 131 6.12 12.62 8.09
N ASP A 132 7.45 12.70 7.99
CA ASP A 132 8.17 12.30 6.79
C ASP A 132 7.80 10.84 6.42
N GLN A 133 7.68 10.58 5.14
CA GLN A 133 7.30 9.27 4.64
C GLN A 133 8.42 8.67 3.79
N GLU A 134 8.62 7.36 3.94
CA GLU A 134 9.52 6.58 3.11
C GLU A 134 8.78 5.39 2.50
N GLY A 135 8.68 5.35 1.17
CA GLY A 135 8.06 4.25 0.44
C GLY A 135 6.58 4.03 0.79
N GLN A 136 5.84 5.09 1.13
CA GLN A 136 4.42 5.04 1.45
C GLN A 136 3.63 4.38 0.32
N PRO A 137 2.83 3.32 0.59
CA PRO A 137 2.15 2.58 -0.46
C PRO A 137 0.94 3.33 -1.03
N TRP A 138 0.84 3.30 -2.35
CA TRP A 138 -0.28 3.79 -3.15
C TRP A 138 -0.71 2.73 -4.15
N THR A 139 -1.95 2.78 -4.60
CA THR A 139 -2.51 1.88 -5.60
C THR A 139 -3.32 2.64 -6.63
N LEU A 140 -3.28 2.21 -7.89
CA LEU A 140 -4.10 2.77 -8.96
C LEU A 140 -5.46 2.06 -8.98
N GLU A 141 -6.53 2.78 -8.74
CA GLU A 141 -7.90 2.27 -8.74
C GLU A 141 -8.77 3.07 -9.72
N GLY A 142 -9.16 2.44 -10.82
CA GLY A 142 -10.02 3.09 -11.81
C GLY A 142 -9.39 4.27 -12.54
N GLY A 143 -8.06 4.32 -12.61
CA GLY A 143 -7.30 5.42 -13.20
C GLY A 143 -6.87 6.51 -12.20
N ASP A 144 -7.24 6.40 -10.93
CA ASP A 144 -6.85 7.34 -9.88
C ASP A 144 -5.88 6.70 -8.89
N TRP A 145 -4.82 7.41 -8.54
CA TRP A 145 -3.95 7.01 -7.43
C TRP A 145 -4.63 7.15 -6.08
N LYS A 146 -4.58 6.10 -5.28
CA LYS A 146 -5.19 6.02 -3.96
C LYS A 146 -4.17 5.65 -2.89
N TYR A 147 -4.27 6.31 -1.75
CA TYR A 147 -3.46 6.04 -0.55
C TYR A 147 -3.78 4.66 0.02
N ASP A 148 -2.78 3.79 0.16
CA ASP A 148 -2.96 2.40 0.58
C ASP A 148 -2.12 2.00 1.80
N ALA A 149 -1.72 2.96 2.65
CA ALA A 149 -0.93 2.74 3.85
C ALA A 149 -1.80 2.53 5.11
N CYS A 150 -2.66 1.51 5.12
CA CYS A 150 -3.56 1.23 6.27
C CYS A 150 -3.42 -0.18 6.86
#